data_daa34131fa0f80d8e76eb62dbbba4331
#
_entry.id   daa34131fa0f80d8e76eb62dbbba4331
#
_cell.length_a   1.000
_cell.length_b   1.000
_cell.length_c   1.000
_cell.angle_alpha   90.00
_cell.angle_beta   90.00
_cell.angle_gamma   90.00
#
_symmetry.space_group_name_H-M   'P 1'
#
loop_
_entity.id
_entity.type
_entity.pdbx_description
1 polymer ?
#
loop_
_entity_poly.entity_id
_entity_poly.type
_entity_poly.pdbx_seq_one_letter_code
_entity_poly.pdbx_strand_id
1 'polypeptide(L)'
;PFFVIVTQNPVHQSGTYPLPESQLDRFLMRLELGYPHPRAEREMFERRHSAAREIQNPRQCINMEQLDTIRVAASKVHASAHLLDYLQRLVAYTRQSAEFEVGLSPRGALALLDSAKTWAVMNNRGHVVPEDVQFVMPAVAAHRLLPSGDYAGDGNALVDLLQRHVDVIGP
;
A
#
# COMPACT_ATOMS: atom_id res chain seq x y z
N PRO A 1 6.26 20.69 -1.35
CA PRO A 1 6.03 19.28 -1.69
C PRO A 1 4.71 19.18 -2.45
N PHE A 2 4.64 18.34 -3.48
CA PHE A 2 3.38 18.03 -4.16
C PHE A 2 3.10 16.53 -4.04
N PHE A 3 1.82 16.21 -4.10
CA PHE A 3 1.30 14.85 -4.04
C PHE A 3 0.79 14.45 -5.42
N VAL A 4 1.09 13.23 -5.87
CA VAL A 4 0.54 12.67 -7.09
C VAL A 4 -0.43 11.56 -6.71
N ILE A 5 -1.71 11.76 -7.02
CA ILE A 5 -2.76 10.76 -6.86
C ILE A 5 -3.28 10.44 -8.26
N VAL A 6 -3.29 9.15 -8.58
CA VAL A 6 -3.83 8.64 -9.84
C VAL A 6 -5.02 7.77 -9.52
N THR A 7 -6.10 7.93 -10.27
CA THR A 7 -7.30 7.09 -10.15
C THR A 7 -7.46 6.24 -11.39
N GLN A 8 -7.82 4.98 -11.22
CA GLN A 8 -8.11 4.05 -12.30
C GLN A 8 -9.44 3.36 -11.99
N ASN A 9 -10.31 3.28 -12.98
CA ASN A 9 -11.54 2.50 -12.85
C ASN A 9 -11.25 1.04 -13.26
N PRO A 10 -11.40 0.05 -12.37
CA PRO A 10 -11.06 -1.34 -12.67
C PRO A 10 -12.00 -2.02 -13.66
N VAL A 11 -13.23 -1.47 -13.86
CA VAL A 11 -14.30 -2.19 -14.59
C VAL A 11 -14.17 -2.11 -16.11
N HIS A 12 -13.42 -1.17 -16.68
CA HIS A 12 -13.29 -1.01 -18.13
C HIS A 12 -11.86 -0.74 -18.58
N GLN A 13 -11.11 -1.80 -18.81
CA GLN A 13 -9.82 -1.72 -19.53
C GLN A 13 -10.00 -1.63 -21.07
N SER A 14 -11.22 -1.51 -21.57
CA SER A 14 -11.47 -1.35 -23.01
C SER A 14 -10.99 0.04 -23.44
N GLY A 15 -9.80 0.09 -24.06
CA GLY A 15 -9.23 1.32 -24.62
C GLY A 15 -8.12 1.98 -23.80
N THR A 16 -7.70 1.41 -22.65
CA THR A 16 -6.52 1.87 -21.91
C THR A 16 -5.44 0.81 -21.91
N TYR A 17 -4.20 1.20 -22.20
CA TYR A 17 -3.04 0.31 -22.02
C TYR A 17 -2.70 0.23 -20.53
N PRO A 18 -2.45 -0.98 -20.00
CA PRO A 18 -1.95 -1.10 -18.63
C PRO A 18 -0.62 -0.36 -18.50
N LEU A 19 -0.41 0.32 -17.38
CA LEU A 19 0.87 0.94 -17.09
C LEU A 19 1.95 -0.15 -16.97
N PRO A 20 3.13 0.06 -17.56
CA PRO A 20 4.27 -0.84 -17.38
C PRO A 20 4.62 -0.97 -15.88
N GLU A 21 5.10 -2.15 -15.47
CA GLU A 21 5.48 -2.47 -14.09
C GLU A 21 6.49 -1.47 -13.53
N SER A 22 7.44 -1.02 -14.36
CA SER A 22 8.45 -0.01 -14.00
C SER A 22 7.85 1.35 -13.65
N GLN A 23 6.66 1.66 -14.14
CA GLN A 23 5.90 2.86 -13.77
C GLN A 23 5.06 2.62 -12.51
N LEU A 24 4.44 1.45 -12.38
CA LEU A 24 3.70 1.06 -11.19
C LEU A 24 4.58 1.03 -9.94
N ASP A 25 5.82 0.56 -10.05
CA ASP A 25 6.81 0.55 -8.96
C ASP A 25 7.14 1.96 -8.41
N ARG A 26 6.83 3.03 -9.15
CA ARG A 26 7.03 4.42 -8.71
C ARG A 26 5.94 4.95 -7.80
N PHE A 27 4.75 4.33 -7.78
CA PHE A 27 3.67 4.71 -6.86
C PHE A 27 3.90 4.06 -5.50
N LEU A 28 3.77 4.84 -4.43
CA LEU A 28 4.00 4.35 -3.08
C LEU A 28 3.02 3.25 -2.70
N MET A 29 1.74 3.48 -2.94
CA MET A 29 0.64 2.60 -2.55
C MET A 29 -0.41 2.52 -3.63
N ARG A 30 -1.09 1.37 -3.70
CA ARG A 30 -2.36 1.17 -4.39
C ARG A 30 -3.43 0.89 -3.36
N LEU A 31 -4.51 1.66 -3.42
CA LEU A 31 -5.66 1.51 -2.53
C LEU A 31 -6.91 1.21 -3.36
N GLU A 32 -7.77 0.36 -2.84
CA GLU A 32 -9.06 0.02 -3.45
C GLU A 32 -10.18 0.51 -2.54
N LEU A 33 -11.11 1.29 -3.10
CA LEU A 33 -12.22 1.84 -2.32
C LEU A 33 -13.41 0.89 -2.22
N GLY A 34 -13.53 -0.07 -3.14
CA GLY A 34 -14.69 -0.95 -3.24
C GLY A 34 -16.00 -0.19 -3.55
N TYR A 35 -17.13 -0.85 -3.33
CA TYR A 35 -18.43 -0.23 -3.43
C TYR A 35 -18.81 0.49 -2.14
N PRO A 36 -19.64 1.56 -2.23
CA PRO A 36 -20.11 2.26 -1.05
C PRO A 36 -21.01 1.37 -0.20
N HIS A 37 -21.02 1.61 1.11
CA HIS A 37 -21.98 0.94 2.00
C HIS A 37 -23.42 1.26 1.58
N PRO A 38 -24.40 0.33 1.65
CA PRO A 38 -25.78 0.54 1.16
C PRO A 38 -26.46 1.81 1.65
N ARG A 39 -26.18 2.26 2.88
CA ARG A 39 -26.68 3.55 3.39
C ARG A 39 -26.13 4.74 2.63
N ALA A 40 -24.82 4.75 2.34
CA ALA A 40 -24.18 5.82 1.60
C ALA A 40 -24.67 5.83 0.14
N GLU A 41 -24.87 4.66 -0.46
CA GLU A 41 -25.43 4.52 -1.81
C GLU A 41 -26.85 5.06 -1.88
N ARG A 42 -27.72 4.75 -0.88
CA ARG A 42 -29.04 5.31 -0.76
C ARG A 42 -29.02 6.84 -0.65
N GLU A 43 -28.15 7.40 0.19
CA GLU A 43 -27.98 8.86 0.29
C GLU A 43 -27.54 9.48 -1.04
N MET A 44 -26.71 8.79 -1.83
CA MET A 44 -26.36 9.26 -3.18
C MET A 44 -27.57 9.34 -4.11
N PHE A 45 -28.49 8.36 -4.06
CA PHE A 45 -29.73 8.37 -4.83
C PHE A 45 -30.65 9.51 -4.40
N GLU A 46 -30.82 9.72 -3.11
CA GLU A 46 -31.64 10.79 -2.56
C GLU A 46 -31.10 12.18 -2.92
N ARG A 47 -29.77 12.37 -2.83
CA ARG A 47 -29.11 13.66 -3.14
C ARG A 47 -29.03 13.97 -4.63
N ARG A 48 -29.21 13.01 -5.51
CA ARG A 48 -29.13 13.23 -6.96
C ARG A 48 -30.16 14.23 -7.48
N HIS A 49 -31.27 14.38 -6.79
CA HIS A 49 -32.36 15.32 -7.14
C HIS A 49 -32.27 16.66 -6.41
N SER A 50 -31.40 16.81 -5.43
CA SER A 50 -31.14 18.11 -4.80
C SER A 50 -30.08 18.86 -5.62
N ALA A 51 -30.47 19.98 -6.22
CA ALA A 51 -29.65 20.81 -7.12
C ALA A 51 -28.44 21.50 -6.43
N ALA A 52 -28.23 21.30 -5.17
CA ALA A 52 -27.12 21.87 -4.40
C ALA A 52 -26.03 20.82 -4.16
N ARG A 53 -25.22 20.55 -5.18
CA ARG A 53 -23.86 20.08 -4.97
C ARG A 53 -23.04 21.25 -4.42
N GLU A 54 -23.25 21.63 -3.19
CA GLU A 54 -22.22 22.32 -2.44
C GLU A 54 -21.07 21.32 -2.33
N ILE A 55 -20.10 21.46 -3.23
CA ILE A 55 -18.77 20.89 -3.01
C ILE A 55 -18.25 21.64 -1.77
N GLN A 56 -18.54 21.08 -0.59
CA GLN A 56 -17.96 21.61 0.64
C GLN A 56 -16.47 21.44 0.47
N ASN A 57 -15.77 22.55 0.31
CA ASN A 57 -14.31 22.54 0.33
C ASN A 57 -13.88 21.80 1.59
N PRO A 58 -13.10 20.71 1.48
CA PRO A 58 -12.68 19.98 2.65
C PRO A 58 -11.91 20.91 3.59
N ARG A 59 -12.25 20.87 4.87
CA ARG A 59 -11.51 21.65 5.87
C ARG A 59 -10.08 21.14 5.91
N GLN A 60 -9.12 22.05 6.01
CA GLN A 60 -7.74 21.71 6.22
C GLN A 60 -7.60 20.92 7.55
N CYS A 61 -7.16 19.67 7.48
CA CYS A 61 -6.95 18.82 8.66
C CYS A 61 -5.57 19.04 9.29
N ILE A 62 -4.55 19.24 8.44
CA ILE A 62 -3.16 19.48 8.87
C ILE A 62 -2.54 20.59 8.02
N ASN A 63 -1.64 21.37 8.59
CA ASN A 63 -0.83 22.35 7.87
C ASN A 63 0.53 21.76 7.46
N MET A 64 1.34 22.53 6.72
CA MET A 64 2.65 22.07 6.23
C MET A 64 3.63 21.76 7.36
N GLU A 65 3.64 22.56 8.41
CA GLU A 65 4.51 22.36 9.57
C GLU A 65 4.17 21.06 10.31
N GLN A 66 2.88 20.79 10.49
CA GLN A 66 2.41 19.53 11.06
C GLN A 66 2.79 18.34 10.18
N LEU A 67 2.67 18.46 8.85
CA LEU A 67 3.09 17.41 7.91
C LEU A 67 4.60 17.14 8.03
N ASP A 68 5.42 18.17 8.08
CA ASP A 68 6.87 18.01 8.25
C ASP A 68 7.22 17.40 9.60
N THR A 69 6.50 17.77 10.66
CA THR A 69 6.64 17.16 12.00
C THR A 69 6.36 15.66 11.95
N ILE A 70 5.28 15.24 11.28
CA ILE A 70 4.92 13.81 11.09
C ILE A 70 6.01 13.08 10.30
N ARG A 71 6.54 13.69 9.23
CA ARG A 71 7.62 13.10 8.43
C ARG A 71 8.88 12.89 9.24
N VAL A 72 9.28 13.90 10.04
CA VAL A 72 10.43 13.78 10.94
C VAL A 72 10.19 12.72 12.01
N ALA A 73 8.99 12.63 12.57
CA ALA A 73 8.64 11.57 13.51
C ALA A 73 8.78 10.19 12.88
N ALA A 74 8.21 9.97 11.68
CA ALA A 74 8.30 8.71 10.96
C ALA A 74 9.76 8.31 10.64
N SER A 75 10.60 9.27 10.25
CA SER A 75 12.01 9.00 9.96
C SER A 75 12.80 8.51 11.17
N LYS A 76 12.41 8.93 12.38
CA LYS A 76 13.06 8.57 13.65
C LYS A 76 12.56 7.25 14.25
N VAL A 77 11.51 6.66 13.70
CA VAL A 77 10.99 5.37 14.18
C VAL A 77 12.06 4.30 14.04
N HIS A 78 12.32 3.59 15.13
CA HIS A 78 13.33 2.55 15.17
C HIS A 78 12.85 1.27 14.47
N ALA A 79 13.70 0.71 13.61
CA ALA A 79 13.56 -0.64 13.08
C ALA A 79 14.70 -1.49 13.65
N SER A 80 14.38 -2.53 14.39
CA SER A 80 15.38 -3.43 14.97
C SER A 80 16.07 -4.26 13.88
N ALA A 81 17.26 -4.80 14.19
CA ALA A 81 17.97 -5.72 13.29
C ALA A 81 17.07 -6.91 12.90
N HIS A 82 16.38 -7.50 13.86
CA HIS A 82 15.46 -8.63 13.60
C HIS A 82 14.30 -8.25 12.64
N LEU A 83 13.78 -7.02 12.74
CA LEU A 83 12.77 -6.55 11.79
C LEU A 83 13.35 -6.37 10.39
N LEU A 84 14.56 -5.83 10.27
CA LEU A 84 15.24 -5.68 8.99
C LEU A 84 15.57 -7.05 8.37
N ASP A 85 15.98 -8.03 9.18
CA ASP A 85 16.18 -9.41 8.74
C ASP A 85 14.88 -10.04 8.24
N TYR A 86 13.76 -9.83 8.95
CA TYR A 86 12.44 -10.27 8.50
C TYR A 86 12.07 -9.65 7.15
N LEU A 87 12.21 -8.31 7.01
CA LEU A 87 11.96 -7.62 5.75
C LEU A 87 12.86 -8.16 4.62
N GLN A 88 14.13 -8.43 4.92
CA GLN A 88 15.06 -8.98 3.94
C GLN A 88 14.66 -10.39 3.49
N ARG A 89 14.17 -11.24 4.40
CA ARG A 89 13.62 -12.56 4.05
C ARG A 89 12.39 -12.46 3.16
N LEU A 90 11.46 -11.54 3.48
CA LEU A 90 10.31 -11.27 2.60
C LEU A 90 10.74 -10.90 1.18
N VAL A 91 11.66 -9.95 1.06
CA VAL A 91 12.18 -9.51 -0.24
C VAL A 91 12.91 -10.64 -0.98
N ALA A 92 13.75 -11.40 -0.27
CA ALA A 92 14.48 -12.53 -0.84
C ALA A 92 13.51 -13.60 -1.38
N TYR A 93 12.48 -13.93 -0.61
CA TYR A 93 11.47 -14.90 -1.02
C TYR A 93 10.79 -14.48 -2.33
N THR A 94 10.40 -13.20 -2.48
CA THR A 94 9.78 -12.72 -3.73
C THR A 94 10.68 -12.83 -4.97
N ARG A 95 11.99 -12.89 -4.77
CA ARG A 95 12.99 -12.93 -5.87
C ARG A 95 13.47 -14.33 -6.21
N GLN A 96 13.26 -15.29 -5.31
CA GLN A 96 13.81 -16.65 -5.43
C GLN A 96 12.73 -17.72 -5.63
N SER A 97 11.52 -17.44 -5.18
CA SER A 97 10.41 -18.39 -5.26
C SER A 97 9.83 -18.44 -6.67
N ALA A 98 9.46 -19.65 -7.11
CA ALA A 98 8.94 -19.90 -8.47
C ALA A 98 7.54 -19.30 -8.71
N GLU A 99 6.82 -18.91 -7.67
CA GLU A 99 5.50 -18.30 -7.78
C GLU A 99 5.53 -16.84 -8.28
N PHE A 100 6.71 -16.22 -8.25
CA PHE A 100 6.88 -14.81 -8.66
C PHE A 100 7.66 -14.72 -9.98
N GLU A 101 7.08 -14.09 -10.98
CA GLU A 101 7.78 -13.65 -12.18
C GLU A 101 8.58 -12.36 -11.90
N VAL A 102 7.96 -11.42 -11.16
CA VAL A 102 8.61 -10.19 -10.70
C VAL A 102 8.46 -10.06 -9.20
N GLY A 103 9.60 -10.05 -8.50
CA GLY A 103 9.68 -9.81 -7.06
C GLY A 103 9.85 -8.33 -6.71
N LEU A 104 9.88 -8.02 -5.41
CA LEU A 104 10.03 -6.66 -4.91
C LEU A 104 11.37 -6.03 -5.32
N SER A 105 11.31 -4.85 -5.91
CA SER A 105 12.47 -4.01 -6.18
C SER A 105 13.05 -3.43 -4.87
N PRO A 106 14.31 -2.93 -4.87
CA PRO A 106 14.84 -2.21 -3.72
C PRO A 106 13.98 -1.00 -3.33
N ARG A 107 13.37 -0.31 -4.31
CA ARG A 107 12.42 0.79 -4.06
C ARG A 107 11.17 0.28 -3.35
N GLY A 108 10.60 -0.84 -3.79
CA GLY A 108 9.44 -1.46 -3.15
C GLY A 108 9.75 -1.88 -1.70
N ALA A 109 10.94 -2.43 -1.43
CA ALA A 109 11.39 -2.78 -0.09
C ALA A 109 11.51 -1.56 0.84
N LEU A 110 12.11 -0.46 0.35
CA LEU A 110 12.19 0.80 1.10
C LEU A 110 10.80 1.40 1.33
N ALA A 111 9.94 1.39 0.32
CA ALA A 111 8.56 1.85 0.44
C ALA A 111 7.79 1.07 1.52
N LEU A 112 8.02 -0.24 1.62
CA LEU A 112 7.39 -1.09 2.63
C LEU A 112 7.86 -0.72 4.04
N LEU A 113 9.19 -0.54 4.24
CA LEU A 113 9.75 -0.11 5.52
C LEU A 113 9.25 1.28 5.94
N ASP A 114 9.27 2.26 5.03
CA ASP A 114 8.86 3.63 5.32
C ASP A 114 7.35 3.72 5.62
N SER A 115 6.55 2.93 4.93
CA SER A 115 5.11 2.81 5.22
C SER A 115 4.84 2.18 6.58
N ALA A 116 5.59 1.13 6.96
CA ALA A 116 5.49 0.49 8.27
C ALA A 116 5.91 1.45 9.40
N LYS A 117 6.97 2.24 9.20
CA LYS A 117 7.39 3.29 10.15
C LYS A 117 6.29 4.35 10.33
N THR A 118 5.68 4.79 9.22
CA THR A 118 4.60 5.77 9.26
C THR A 118 3.38 5.20 9.98
N TRP A 119 3.05 3.93 9.73
CA TRP A 119 1.97 3.23 10.42
C TRP A 119 2.22 3.11 11.93
N ALA A 120 3.46 2.83 12.35
CA ALA A 120 3.84 2.83 13.76
C ALA A 120 3.61 4.20 14.44
N VAL A 121 3.97 5.32 13.77
CA VAL A 121 3.67 6.67 14.26
C VAL A 121 2.17 6.90 14.41
N MET A 122 1.37 6.50 13.43
CA MET A 122 -0.10 6.64 13.50
C MET A 122 -0.69 5.86 14.69
N ASN A 123 -0.01 4.81 15.13
CA ASN A 123 -0.35 4.03 16.31
C ASN A 123 0.41 4.46 17.59
N ASN A 124 0.98 5.67 17.60
CA ASN A 124 1.72 6.26 18.72
C ASN A 124 2.90 5.39 19.21
N ARG A 125 3.59 4.71 18.29
CA ARG A 125 4.76 3.88 18.61
C ARG A 125 6.04 4.47 18.00
N GLY A 126 7.13 4.40 18.76
CA GLY A 126 8.47 4.83 18.34
C GLY A 126 9.29 3.71 17.69
N HIS A 127 8.73 2.53 17.48
CA HIS A 127 9.38 1.38 16.86
C HIS A 127 8.39 0.62 15.97
N VAL A 128 8.93 -0.04 14.94
CA VAL A 128 8.16 -0.88 14.03
C VAL A 128 8.08 -2.31 14.59
N VAL A 129 6.91 -2.90 14.48
CA VAL A 129 6.68 -4.33 14.75
C VAL A 129 6.36 -5.07 13.44
N PRO A 130 6.55 -6.41 13.37
CA PRO A 130 6.26 -7.18 12.16
C PRO A 130 4.84 -7.00 11.63
N GLU A 131 3.87 -6.85 12.52
CA GLU A 131 2.47 -6.61 12.19
C GLU A 131 2.26 -5.31 11.40
N ASP A 132 3.10 -4.30 11.61
CA ASP A 132 3.06 -3.06 10.82
C ASP A 132 3.43 -3.32 9.37
N VAL A 133 4.48 -4.12 9.16
CA VAL A 133 4.92 -4.54 7.83
C VAL A 133 3.81 -5.35 7.15
N GLN A 134 3.24 -6.32 7.86
CA GLN A 134 2.15 -7.16 7.35
C GLN A 134 0.92 -6.33 6.99
N PHE A 135 0.55 -5.35 7.82
CA PHE A 135 -0.62 -4.50 7.61
C PHE A 135 -0.49 -3.63 6.34
N VAL A 136 0.67 -3.02 6.11
CA VAL A 136 0.85 -2.13 4.94
C VAL A 136 1.20 -2.90 3.65
N MET A 137 1.60 -4.17 3.77
CA MET A 137 2.09 -4.99 2.65
C MET A 137 1.10 -5.09 1.48
N PRO A 138 -0.21 -5.35 1.66
CA PRO A 138 -1.14 -5.40 0.54
C PRO A 138 -1.13 -4.11 -0.28
N ALA A 139 -1.20 -2.96 0.39
CA ALA A 139 -1.23 -1.66 -0.29
C ALA A 139 0.09 -1.33 -1.00
N VAL A 140 1.22 -1.73 -0.43
CA VAL A 140 2.55 -1.35 -0.93
C VAL A 140 3.12 -2.38 -1.91
N ALA A 141 2.91 -3.68 -1.68
CA ALA A 141 3.56 -4.74 -2.44
C ALA A 141 2.69 -5.33 -3.55
N ALA A 142 1.37 -5.48 -3.36
CA ALA A 142 0.54 -6.23 -4.29
C ALA A 142 0.60 -5.75 -5.75
N HIS A 143 0.69 -4.43 -5.97
CA HIS A 143 0.76 -3.85 -7.32
C HIS A 143 2.14 -3.92 -7.97
N ARG A 144 3.16 -4.41 -7.26
CA ARG A 144 4.54 -4.57 -7.70
C ARG A 144 4.93 -6.02 -7.97
N LEU A 145 4.16 -6.95 -7.40
CA LEU A 145 4.41 -8.38 -7.53
C LEU A 145 3.65 -8.92 -8.74
N LEU A 146 4.35 -9.66 -9.58
CA LEU A 146 3.71 -10.38 -10.68
C LEU A 146 3.80 -11.88 -10.41
N PRO A 147 2.67 -12.59 -10.54
CA PRO A 147 2.67 -14.04 -10.45
C PRO A 147 3.37 -14.65 -11.66
N SER A 148 4.05 -15.77 -11.46
CA SER A 148 4.51 -16.61 -12.59
C SER A 148 3.32 -17.15 -13.36
N GLY A 149 3.53 -17.52 -14.66
CA GLY A 149 2.45 -18.00 -15.52
C GLY A 149 1.69 -19.23 -14.99
N ASP A 150 2.29 -20.00 -14.10
CA ASP A 150 1.71 -21.19 -13.49
C ASP A 150 0.93 -20.89 -12.18
N TYR A 151 1.01 -19.68 -11.66
CA TYR A 151 0.34 -19.30 -10.42
C TYR A 151 -1.02 -18.64 -10.68
N ALA A 152 -2.09 -19.30 -10.24
CA ALA A 152 -3.47 -18.83 -10.42
C ALA A 152 -3.88 -17.82 -9.34
N GLY A 153 -3.16 -16.69 -9.19
CA GLY A 153 -3.46 -15.65 -8.21
C GLY A 153 -3.09 -14.26 -8.73
N ASP A 154 -3.58 -13.25 -8.05
CA ASP A 154 -3.20 -11.86 -8.27
C ASP A 154 -2.12 -11.39 -7.27
N GLY A 155 -1.75 -10.11 -7.31
CA GLY A 155 -0.78 -9.55 -6.37
C GLY A 155 -1.19 -9.65 -4.90
N ASN A 156 -2.49 -9.64 -4.57
CA ASN A 156 -2.97 -9.83 -3.20
C ASN A 156 -2.79 -11.28 -2.75
N ALA A 157 -3.09 -12.25 -3.62
CA ALA A 157 -2.83 -13.66 -3.34
C ALA A 157 -1.34 -13.94 -3.12
N LEU A 158 -0.45 -13.24 -3.85
CA LEU A 158 1.00 -13.31 -3.61
C LEU A 158 1.41 -12.71 -2.27
N VAL A 159 0.77 -11.63 -1.82
CA VAL A 159 0.99 -11.07 -0.48
C VAL A 159 0.55 -12.04 0.61
N ASP A 160 -0.60 -12.67 0.46
CA ASP A 160 -1.07 -13.70 1.39
C ASP A 160 -0.11 -14.90 1.45
N LEU A 161 0.44 -15.28 0.31
CA LEU A 161 1.44 -16.35 0.23
C LEU A 161 2.72 -15.97 0.99
N LEU A 162 3.20 -14.74 0.82
CA LEU A 162 4.36 -14.23 1.56
C LEU A 162 4.14 -14.29 3.07
N GLN A 163 2.99 -13.83 3.55
CA GLN A 163 2.67 -13.82 4.98
C GLN A 163 2.57 -15.21 5.60
N ARG A 164 2.25 -16.23 4.80
CA ARG A 164 2.17 -17.63 5.26
C ARG A 164 3.51 -18.35 5.26
N HIS A 165 4.41 -18.01 4.32
CA HIS A 165 5.64 -18.77 4.10
C HIS A 165 6.89 -18.13 4.71
N VAL A 166 6.82 -16.84 5.04
CA VAL A 166 7.96 -16.15 5.64
C VAL A 166 7.67 -15.87 7.12
N ASP A 167 8.27 -16.70 7.98
CA ASP A 167 8.13 -16.52 9.41
C ASP A 167 8.77 -15.22 9.91
N VAL A 168 8.10 -14.60 10.88
CA VAL A 168 8.60 -13.41 11.58
C VAL A 168 9.90 -13.73 12.33
N ILE A 169 9.92 -14.88 13.00
CA ILE A 169 11.10 -15.41 13.68
C ILE A 169 11.75 -16.37 12.70
N GLY A 170 12.84 -15.95 12.08
CA GLY A 170 13.57 -16.83 11.18
C GLY A 170 14.27 -17.97 11.94
N PRO A 171 14.68 -19.02 11.20
CA PRO A 171 15.53 -20.06 11.77
C PRO A 171 16.85 -19.51 12.27
#